data_e32c2de634bfc7158c8176a6b9de6d6c
#
_entry.id   e32c2de634bfc7158c8176a6b9de6d6c
#
_cell.length_a   1.000
_cell.length_b   1.000
_cell.length_c   1.000
_cell.angle_alpha   90.00
_cell.angle_beta   90.00
_cell.angle_gamma   90.00
#
_symmetry.space_group_name_H-M   'P 1'
#
loop_
_entity.id
_entity.type
_entity.pdbx_description
1 polymer ?
#
loop_
_entity_poly.entity_id
_entity_poly.type
_entity_poly.pdbx_seq_one_letter_code
_entity_poly.pdbx_strand_id
1 'polypeptide(L)'
;MLIIYRLLINLIFIISPIIIIFRLIKKKESFLRFKEKYCFFSKKKIGKVIWFHGASVGEIKSVIPLIEKITKDKKITQILITSNTLSSSKIIKSIKSKKIVHQFFPIDTNYLTNRFIKYWKPTAAFFIDSEIWPNMFFNLNKAKIPIILINARITKKTFRKWRKLNEFAKTLFGYIDLCLSSNKETINYLKKLGSKKLDTSEI
;
A
#
# COMPACT_ATOMS: atom_id res chain seq x y z
N MET A 1 -12.77 12.31 -12.55
CA MET A 1 -11.56 12.40 -11.67
C MET A 1 -10.62 11.20 -11.80
N LEU A 2 -11.10 9.93 -11.76
CA LEU A 2 -10.21 8.75 -11.94
C LEU A 2 -9.47 8.76 -13.29
N ILE A 3 -10.14 9.16 -14.37
CA ILE A 3 -9.52 9.26 -15.71
C ILE A 3 -8.37 10.30 -15.69
N ILE A 4 -8.61 11.47 -15.10
CA ILE A 4 -7.58 12.52 -14.98
C ILE A 4 -6.39 12.01 -14.16
N TYR A 5 -6.65 11.33 -13.03
CA TYR A 5 -5.60 10.69 -12.23
C TYR A 5 -4.79 9.69 -13.07
N ARG A 6 -5.47 8.84 -13.86
CA ARG A 6 -4.82 7.86 -14.74
C ARG A 6 -3.95 8.51 -15.82
N LEU A 7 -4.40 9.61 -16.41
CA LEU A 7 -3.59 10.35 -17.38
C LEU A 7 -2.32 10.90 -16.72
N LEU A 8 -2.45 11.53 -15.54
CA LEU A 8 -1.30 12.07 -14.81
C LEU A 8 -0.31 10.99 -14.38
N ILE A 9 -0.78 9.88 -13.83
CA ILE A 9 0.11 8.81 -13.38
C ILE A 9 0.78 8.07 -14.55
N ASN A 10 0.11 7.98 -15.71
CA ASN A 10 0.71 7.43 -16.92
C ASN A 10 1.80 8.36 -17.48
N LEU A 11 1.63 9.69 -17.39
CA LEU A 11 2.69 10.64 -17.72
C LEU A 11 3.90 10.47 -16.79
N ILE A 12 3.66 10.36 -15.48
CA ILE A 12 4.71 10.06 -14.49
C ILE A 12 5.38 8.72 -14.82
N PHE A 13 4.63 7.71 -15.26
CA PHE A 13 5.18 6.41 -15.65
C PHE A 13 6.13 6.53 -16.86
N ILE A 14 5.78 7.32 -17.88
CA ILE A 14 6.65 7.57 -19.04
C ILE A 14 7.96 8.24 -18.60
N ILE A 15 7.90 9.18 -17.66
CA ILE A 15 9.07 9.92 -17.15
C ILE A 15 9.84 9.09 -16.10
N SER A 16 9.23 8.07 -15.52
CA SER A 16 9.78 7.32 -14.38
C SER A 16 11.17 6.70 -14.63
N PRO A 17 11.57 6.25 -15.84
CA PRO A 17 12.93 5.77 -16.07
C PRO A 17 13.99 6.85 -15.78
N ILE A 18 13.74 8.08 -16.19
CA ILE A 18 14.65 9.22 -15.94
C ILE A 18 14.74 9.48 -14.44
N ILE A 19 13.58 9.49 -13.74
CA ILE A 19 13.53 9.67 -12.29
C ILE A 19 14.32 8.55 -11.58
N ILE A 20 14.18 7.31 -12.02
CA ILE A 20 14.87 6.17 -11.43
C ILE A 20 16.39 6.25 -11.67
N ILE A 21 16.83 6.60 -12.86
CA ILE A 21 18.27 6.80 -13.17
C ILE A 21 18.86 7.85 -12.21
N PHE A 22 18.20 9.00 -12.06
CA PHE A 22 18.63 10.04 -11.14
C PHE A 22 18.67 9.57 -9.67
N ARG A 23 17.69 8.74 -9.25
CA ARG A 23 17.67 8.15 -7.91
C ARG A 23 18.74 7.09 -7.71
N LEU A 24 19.11 6.35 -8.77
CA LEU A 24 20.22 5.38 -8.75
C LEU A 24 21.55 6.10 -8.57
N ILE A 25 21.81 7.18 -9.32
CA ILE A 25 22.99 8.02 -9.17
C ILE A 25 23.11 8.56 -7.74
N LYS A 26 22.00 9.02 -7.17
CA LYS A 26 21.95 9.50 -5.77
C LYS A 26 21.94 8.38 -4.72
N LYS A 27 22.15 7.11 -5.09
CA LYS A 27 22.11 5.94 -4.19
C LYS A 27 20.81 5.82 -3.37
N LYS A 28 19.71 6.41 -3.85
CA LYS A 28 18.38 6.36 -3.22
C LYS A 28 17.50 5.22 -3.76
N GLU A 29 18.04 4.44 -4.73
CA GLU A 29 17.35 3.30 -5.34
C GLU A 29 18.33 2.11 -5.45
N SER A 30 17.78 0.88 -5.56
CA SER A 30 18.59 -0.33 -5.75
C SER A 30 18.73 -0.66 -7.24
N PHE A 31 19.95 -0.71 -7.74
CA PHE A 31 20.22 -1.11 -9.11
C PHE A 31 19.69 -2.52 -9.44
N LEU A 32 19.77 -3.44 -8.48
CA LEU A 32 19.30 -4.82 -8.67
C LEU A 32 17.78 -4.96 -8.59
N ARG A 33 17.09 -4.01 -7.92
CA ARG A 33 15.69 -4.18 -7.53
C ARG A 33 14.72 -3.11 -8.04
N PHE A 34 15.20 -2.04 -8.72
CA PHE A 34 14.33 -0.98 -9.22
C PHE A 34 13.24 -1.50 -10.17
N LYS A 35 13.54 -2.58 -10.91
CA LYS A 35 12.61 -3.24 -11.82
C LYS A 35 11.35 -3.77 -11.13
N GLU A 36 11.40 -4.01 -9.81
CA GLU A 36 10.23 -4.43 -9.02
C GLU A 36 9.10 -3.40 -9.07
N LYS A 37 9.41 -2.10 -9.19
CA LYS A 37 8.42 -1.01 -9.35
C LYS A 37 7.66 -1.08 -10.68
N TYR A 38 8.20 -1.79 -11.66
CA TYR A 38 7.57 -2.10 -12.94
C TYR A 38 6.95 -3.52 -12.96
N CYS A 39 6.74 -4.12 -11.78
CA CYS A 39 6.22 -5.48 -11.64
C CYS A 39 7.06 -6.57 -12.29
N PHE A 40 8.40 -6.43 -12.32
CA PHE A 40 9.28 -7.56 -12.54
C PHE A 40 9.48 -8.31 -11.22
N PHE A 41 8.89 -9.48 -11.14
CA PHE A 41 8.84 -10.25 -9.90
C PHE A 41 10.08 -11.11 -9.73
N SER A 42 10.86 -10.85 -8.67
CA SER A 42 12.03 -11.66 -8.29
C SER A 42 11.71 -12.75 -7.27
N LYS A 43 10.52 -12.72 -6.70
CA LYS A 43 10.06 -13.65 -5.66
C LYS A 43 8.80 -14.37 -6.11
N LYS A 44 8.69 -15.66 -5.77
CA LYS A 44 7.52 -16.47 -6.10
C LYS A 44 6.42 -16.31 -5.04
N LYS A 45 5.17 -16.29 -5.51
CA LYS A 45 4.01 -16.43 -4.64
C LYS A 45 3.90 -17.87 -4.15
N ILE A 46 3.63 -18.04 -2.86
CA ILE A 46 3.44 -19.36 -2.22
C ILE A 46 2.14 -19.34 -1.41
N GLY A 47 1.18 -20.16 -1.76
CA GLY A 47 -0.08 -20.37 -1.01
C GLY A 47 -0.87 -19.11 -0.72
N LYS A 48 -1.40 -18.97 0.51
CA LYS A 48 -2.18 -17.80 0.96
C LYS A 48 -1.26 -16.64 1.33
N VAL A 49 -1.48 -15.50 0.71
CA VAL A 49 -0.69 -14.27 0.90
C VAL A 49 -1.50 -13.24 1.66
N ILE A 50 -0.94 -12.73 2.76
CA ILE A 50 -1.39 -11.48 3.40
C ILE A 50 -0.43 -10.38 2.97
N TRP A 51 -0.96 -9.26 2.53
CA TRP A 51 -0.16 -8.16 2.02
C TRP A 51 -0.21 -6.95 2.92
N PHE A 52 0.97 -6.41 3.26
CA PHE A 52 1.15 -5.13 3.97
C PHE A 52 1.86 -4.13 3.07
N HIS A 53 1.38 -2.89 3.06
CA HIS A 53 2.04 -1.77 2.39
C HIS A 53 2.28 -0.62 3.36
N GLY A 54 3.55 -0.19 3.44
CA GLY A 54 3.95 1.03 4.14
C GLY A 54 5.10 1.70 3.40
N ALA A 55 4.99 2.99 3.13
CA ALA A 55 5.97 3.71 2.32
C ALA A 55 7.26 3.99 3.09
N SER A 56 7.17 4.24 4.38
CA SER A 56 8.27 4.70 5.24
C SER A 56 8.73 3.66 6.26
N VAL A 57 9.90 3.93 6.84
CA VAL A 57 10.47 3.13 7.94
C VAL A 57 9.56 3.14 9.16
N GLY A 58 8.98 4.30 9.51
CA GLY A 58 8.11 4.44 10.67
C GLY A 58 6.83 3.61 10.53
N GLU A 59 6.19 3.69 9.36
CA GLU A 59 5.00 2.89 9.04
C GLU A 59 5.29 1.38 9.14
N ILE A 60 6.38 0.90 8.54
CA ILE A 60 6.74 -0.52 8.63
C ILE A 60 6.99 -0.94 10.07
N LYS A 61 7.75 -0.13 10.85
CA LYS A 61 8.01 -0.44 12.26
C LYS A 61 6.75 -0.54 13.10
N SER A 62 5.76 0.31 12.86
CA SER A 62 4.52 0.34 13.64
C SER A 62 3.69 -0.94 13.52
N VAL A 63 3.89 -1.74 12.46
CA VAL A 63 3.13 -2.98 12.23
C VAL A 63 3.96 -4.26 12.41
N ILE A 64 5.24 -4.16 12.76
CA ILE A 64 6.08 -5.35 13.02
C ILE A 64 5.44 -6.29 14.05
N PRO A 65 4.93 -5.83 15.20
CA PRO A 65 4.31 -6.74 16.19
C PRO A 65 3.12 -7.51 15.61
N LEU A 66 2.29 -6.85 14.79
CA LEU A 66 1.17 -7.50 14.12
C LEU A 66 1.66 -8.53 13.09
N ILE A 67 2.67 -8.18 12.29
CA ILE A 67 3.27 -9.08 11.30
C ILE A 67 3.85 -10.32 12.00
N GLU A 68 4.58 -10.16 13.10
CA GLU A 68 5.15 -11.26 13.87
C GLU A 68 4.07 -12.17 14.45
N LYS A 69 2.97 -11.60 14.94
CA LYS A 69 1.81 -12.38 15.40
C LYS A 69 1.20 -13.20 14.26
N ILE A 70 1.03 -12.61 13.08
CA ILE A 70 0.48 -13.28 11.89
C ILE A 70 1.43 -14.37 11.36
N THR A 71 2.75 -14.22 11.49
CA THR A 71 3.70 -15.27 11.06
C THR A 71 3.50 -16.60 11.82
N LYS A 72 2.95 -16.54 13.05
CA LYS A 72 2.68 -17.73 13.87
C LYS A 72 1.45 -18.51 13.40
N ASP A 73 0.56 -17.88 12.63
CA ASP A 73 -0.62 -18.55 12.08
C ASP A 73 -0.19 -19.55 10.98
N LYS A 74 -0.50 -20.83 11.18
CA LYS A 74 -0.18 -21.90 10.23
C LYS A 74 -0.99 -21.79 8.92
N LYS A 75 -2.16 -21.15 8.94
CA LYS A 75 -3.02 -20.94 7.77
C LYS A 75 -2.44 -19.91 6.79
N ILE A 76 -1.56 -19.02 7.26
CA ILE A 76 -0.89 -18.01 6.45
C ILE A 76 0.44 -18.56 5.96
N THR A 77 0.56 -18.68 4.65
CA THR A 77 1.75 -19.28 4.02
C THR A 77 2.81 -18.23 3.72
N GLN A 78 2.39 -17.02 3.36
CA GLN A 78 3.31 -15.96 2.96
C GLN A 78 2.79 -14.58 3.38
N ILE A 79 3.69 -13.73 3.84
CA ILE A 79 3.42 -12.32 4.13
C ILE A 79 4.23 -11.49 3.14
N LEU A 80 3.52 -10.82 2.25
CA LEU A 80 4.11 -9.85 1.34
C LEU A 80 4.16 -8.50 2.04
N ILE A 81 5.34 -7.89 2.11
CA ILE A 81 5.49 -6.53 2.59
C ILE A 81 6.02 -5.68 1.44
N THR A 82 5.33 -4.60 1.12
CA THR A 82 5.80 -3.65 0.10
C THR A 82 6.19 -2.32 0.73
N SER A 83 7.24 -1.70 0.19
CA SER A 83 7.68 -0.37 0.61
C SER A 83 8.23 0.45 -0.55
N ASN A 84 8.46 1.76 -0.33
CA ASN A 84 8.93 2.67 -1.37
C ASN A 84 10.42 3.01 -1.25
N THR A 85 11.08 2.71 -0.11
CA THR A 85 12.44 3.14 0.18
C THR A 85 13.41 2.01 0.47
N LEU A 86 14.70 2.23 0.21
CA LEU A 86 15.77 1.28 0.57
C LEU A 86 15.86 1.08 2.07
N SER A 87 15.67 2.13 2.86
CA SER A 87 15.73 2.05 4.33
C SER A 87 14.64 1.14 4.89
N SER A 88 13.41 1.25 4.38
CA SER A 88 12.31 0.33 4.75
C SER A 88 12.63 -1.11 4.38
N SER A 89 13.23 -1.34 3.20
CA SER A 89 13.61 -2.69 2.78
C SER A 89 14.66 -3.34 3.69
N LYS A 90 15.59 -2.55 4.24
CA LYS A 90 16.61 -3.04 5.21
C LYS A 90 15.94 -3.51 6.51
N ILE A 91 14.98 -2.74 7.02
CA ILE A 91 14.24 -3.11 8.24
C ILE A 91 13.40 -4.38 8.02
N ILE A 92 12.72 -4.49 6.88
CA ILE A 92 11.95 -5.71 6.59
C ILE A 92 12.85 -6.94 6.54
N LYS A 93 14.07 -6.81 6.00
CA LYS A 93 15.06 -7.91 5.97
C LYS A 93 15.56 -8.34 7.36
N SER A 94 15.50 -7.46 8.37
CA SER A 94 15.89 -7.82 9.75
C SER A 94 14.84 -8.66 10.48
N ILE A 95 13.61 -8.74 9.95
CA ILE A 95 12.56 -9.59 10.53
C ILE A 95 12.87 -11.06 10.18
N LYS A 96 13.17 -11.86 11.20
CA LYS A 96 13.58 -13.26 11.03
C LYS A 96 12.35 -14.16 10.80
N SER A 97 11.85 -14.24 9.55
CA SER A 97 10.80 -15.20 9.19
C SER A 97 10.90 -15.62 7.72
N LYS A 98 10.88 -16.91 7.46
CA LYS A 98 10.85 -17.49 6.10
C LYS A 98 9.55 -17.19 5.33
N LYS A 99 8.47 -16.81 6.03
CA LYS A 99 7.19 -16.45 5.42
C LYS A 99 7.18 -15.03 4.83
N ILE A 100 8.15 -14.18 5.22
CA ILE A 100 8.15 -12.77 4.82
C ILE A 100 8.88 -12.59 3.50
N VAL A 101 8.22 -11.93 2.58
CA VAL A 101 8.77 -11.53 1.28
C VAL A 101 8.61 -10.03 1.14
N HIS A 102 9.69 -9.35 0.78
CA HIS A 102 9.67 -7.92 0.48
C HIS A 102 9.77 -7.67 -1.01
N GLN A 103 8.92 -6.77 -1.52
CA GLN A 103 8.99 -6.20 -2.87
C GLN A 103 8.79 -4.69 -2.80
N PHE A 104 9.42 -3.93 -3.72
CA PHE A 104 9.07 -2.52 -3.85
C PHE A 104 7.67 -2.35 -4.43
N PHE A 105 6.94 -1.36 -3.91
CA PHE A 105 5.58 -1.06 -4.36
C PHE A 105 5.61 -0.63 -5.84
N PRO A 106 4.68 -1.11 -6.67
CA PRO A 106 4.62 -0.74 -8.08
C PRO A 106 4.20 0.72 -8.27
N ILE A 107 4.58 1.31 -9.39
CA ILE A 107 4.03 2.60 -9.81
C ILE A 107 2.51 2.42 -10.00
N ASP A 108 1.71 3.33 -9.43
CA ASP A 108 0.26 3.20 -9.33
C ASP A 108 -0.48 3.40 -10.69
N THR A 109 0.05 2.86 -11.79
CA THR A 109 -0.69 2.80 -13.04
C THR A 109 -1.73 1.69 -12.99
N ASN A 110 -2.83 1.85 -13.74
CA ASN A 110 -3.88 0.82 -13.81
C ASN A 110 -3.33 -0.54 -14.30
N TYR A 111 -2.38 -0.52 -15.24
CA TYR A 111 -1.76 -1.73 -15.79
C TYR A 111 -0.89 -2.45 -14.75
N LEU A 112 0.04 -1.72 -14.10
CA LEU A 112 0.98 -2.32 -13.16
C LEU A 112 0.29 -2.81 -11.90
N THR A 113 -0.67 -2.05 -11.36
CA THR A 113 -1.42 -2.48 -10.17
C THR A 113 -2.26 -3.73 -10.43
N ASN A 114 -2.89 -3.82 -11.61
CA ASN A 114 -3.62 -5.03 -12.01
C ASN A 114 -2.67 -6.24 -12.18
N ARG A 115 -1.49 -6.03 -12.82
CA ARG A 115 -0.45 -7.08 -12.96
C ARG A 115 0.05 -7.54 -11.61
N PHE A 116 0.28 -6.61 -10.67
CA PHE A 116 0.71 -6.91 -9.30
C PHE A 116 -0.32 -7.78 -8.56
N ILE A 117 -1.60 -7.38 -8.60
CA ILE A 117 -2.69 -8.10 -7.93
C ILE A 117 -2.87 -9.49 -8.54
N LYS A 118 -2.82 -9.62 -9.88
CA LYS A 118 -2.94 -10.92 -10.56
C LYS A 118 -1.80 -11.88 -10.20
N TYR A 119 -0.59 -11.36 -9.98
CA TYR A 119 0.55 -12.19 -9.60
C TYR A 119 0.47 -12.64 -8.14
N TRP A 120 0.30 -11.68 -7.22
CA TRP A 120 0.34 -11.97 -5.79
C TRP A 120 -0.96 -12.57 -5.25
N LYS A 121 -2.11 -12.23 -5.82
CA LYS A 121 -3.45 -12.67 -5.40
C LYS A 121 -3.59 -12.66 -3.87
N PRO A 122 -3.40 -11.52 -3.21
CA PRO A 122 -3.45 -11.47 -1.75
C PRO A 122 -4.87 -11.76 -1.26
N THR A 123 -4.97 -12.44 -0.11
CA THR A 123 -6.25 -12.71 0.56
C THR A 123 -6.82 -11.45 1.21
N ALA A 124 -5.96 -10.56 1.66
CA ALA A 124 -6.29 -9.23 2.16
C ALA A 124 -5.09 -8.28 1.98
N ALA A 125 -5.35 -6.98 1.85
CA ALA A 125 -4.35 -5.94 1.69
C ALA A 125 -4.47 -4.92 2.84
N PHE A 126 -3.37 -4.75 3.58
CA PHE A 126 -3.25 -3.82 4.70
C PHE A 126 -2.40 -2.64 4.27
N PHE A 127 -2.97 -1.45 4.29
CA PHE A 127 -2.27 -0.19 4.05
C PHE A 127 -2.07 0.55 5.37
N ILE A 128 -0.91 1.16 5.54
CA ILE A 128 -0.49 1.76 6.81
C ILE A 128 -0.54 3.28 6.69
N ASP A 129 -1.01 3.96 7.75
CA ASP A 129 -1.11 5.42 7.85
C ASP A 129 -2.06 6.01 6.78
N SER A 130 -1.56 6.85 5.90
CA SER A 130 -2.33 7.55 4.85
C SER A 130 -1.95 7.10 3.43
N GLU A 131 -1.53 5.86 3.28
CA GLU A 131 -1.13 5.28 2.00
C GLU A 131 -2.35 4.95 1.11
N ILE A 132 -2.90 5.98 0.47
CA ILE A 132 -4.08 5.90 -0.39
C ILE A 132 -3.63 5.95 -1.87
N TRP A 133 -3.79 4.82 -2.58
CA TRP A 133 -3.36 4.63 -3.95
C TRP A 133 -4.55 4.36 -4.87
N PRO A 134 -5.03 5.34 -5.66
CA PRO A 134 -6.31 5.25 -6.36
C PRO A 134 -6.45 4.07 -7.32
N ASN A 135 -5.45 3.78 -8.17
CA ASN A 135 -5.56 2.64 -9.08
C ASN A 135 -5.42 1.31 -8.35
N MET A 136 -4.55 1.24 -7.35
CA MET A 136 -4.40 0.04 -6.53
C MET A 136 -5.72 -0.28 -5.80
N PHE A 137 -6.34 0.71 -5.15
CA PHE A 137 -7.61 0.54 -4.44
C PHE A 137 -8.74 0.14 -5.39
N PHE A 138 -8.84 0.81 -6.54
CA PHE A 138 -9.81 0.44 -7.57
C PHE A 138 -9.65 -1.02 -8.02
N ASN A 139 -8.42 -1.46 -8.29
CA ASN A 139 -8.15 -2.81 -8.78
C ASN A 139 -8.30 -3.88 -7.69
N LEU A 140 -7.98 -3.58 -6.42
CA LEU A 140 -8.25 -4.45 -5.28
C LEU A 140 -9.76 -4.65 -5.09
N ASN A 141 -10.53 -3.56 -5.09
CA ASN A 141 -11.99 -3.62 -5.00
C ASN A 141 -12.60 -4.43 -6.17
N LYS A 142 -12.14 -4.20 -7.40
CA LYS A 142 -12.56 -4.97 -8.57
C LYS A 142 -12.23 -6.46 -8.44
N ALA A 143 -11.11 -6.80 -7.83
CA ALA A 143 -10.71 -8.18 -7.56
C ALA A 143 -11.37 -8.76 -6.30
N LYS A 144 -12.24 -8.02 -5.60
CA LYS A 144 -12.91 -8.39 -4.34
C LYS A 144 -11.91 -8.77 -3.24
N ILE A 145 -10.76 -8.11 -3.21
CA ILE A 145 -9.74 -8.29 -2.17
C ILE A 145 -9.97 -7.22 -1.10
N PRO A 146 -10.20 -7.61 0.17
CA PRO A 146 -10.44 -6.68 1.26
C PRO A 146 -9.29 -5.70 1.44
N ILE A 147 -9.62 -4.41 1.61
CA ILE A 147 -8.70 -3.32 1.88
C ILE A 147 -8.86 -2.89 3.33
N ILE A 148 -7.79 -3.04 4.11
CA ILE A 148 -7.75 -2.64 5.51
C ILE A 148 -6.75 -1.50 5.66
N LEU A 149 -7.18 -0.38 6.22
CA LEU A 149 -6.32 0.73 6.58
C LEU A 149 -6.02 0.67 8.08
N ILE A 150 -4.74 0.55 8.44
CA ILE A 150 -4.30 0.40 9.84
C ILE A 150 -3.41 1.58 10.25
N ASN A 151 -3.46 1.96 11.52
CA ASN A 151 -2.82 3.17 12.05
C ASN A 151 -3.19 4.40 11.22
N ALA A 152 -4.42 4.44 10.72
CA ALA A 152 -4.87 5.48 9.81
C ALA A 152 -4.68 6.88 10.43
N ARG A 153 -4.10 7.78 9.64
CA ARG A 153 -3.86 9.15 10.04
C ARG A 153 -4.17 10.12 8.90
N ILE A 154 -5.17 10.95 9.10
CA ILE A 154 -5.51 12.01 8.15
C ILE A 154 -5.46 13.36 8.85
N THR A 155 -4.57 14.24 8.37
CA THR A 155 -4.49 15.61 8.88
C THR A 155 -5.62 16.47 8.31
N LYS A 156 -5.99 17.56 8.99
CA LYS A 156 -6.96 18.56 8.52
C LYS A 156 -6.64 19.07 7.10
N LYS A 157 -5.34 19.26 6.79
CA LYS A 157 -4.86 19.69 5.47
C LYS A 157 -5.16 18.62 4.41
N THR A 158 -4.85 17.36 4.70
CA THR A 158 -5.11 16.22 3.79
C THR A 158 -6.61 16.00 3.59
N PHE A 159 -7.40 16.05 4.67
CA PHE A 159 -8.85 15.98 4.60
C PHE A 159 -9.45 17.05 3.69
N ARG A 160 -9.02 18.32 3.83
CA ARG A 160 -9.49 19.42 2.97
C ARG A 160 -9.18 19.19 1.49
N LYS A 161 -8.02 18.62 1.18
CA LYS A 161 -7.64 18.26 -0.21
C LYS A 161 -8.57 17.19 -0.77
N TRP A 162 -8.77 16.10 -0.03
CA TRP A 162 -9.67 15.02 -0.45
C TRP A 162 -11.12 15.47 -0.59
N ARG A 163 -11.60 16.30 0.35
CA ARG A 163 -12.96 16.83 0.31
C ARG A 163 -13.25 17.63 -0.96
N LYS A 164 -12.26 18.34 -1.52
CA LYS A 164 -12.42 19.06 -2.82
C LYS A 164 -12.69 18.10 -3.99
N LEU A 165 -12.33 16.84 -3.86
CA LEU A 165 -12.56 15.83 -4.89
C LEU A 165 -13.90 15.10 -4.74
N ASN A 166 -14.70 15.48 -3.75
CA ASN A 166 -16.08 15.06 -3.46
C ASN A 166 -16.39 13.59 -3.82
N GLU A 167 -17.18 13.34 -4.88
CA GLU A 167 -17.61 12.00 -5.28
C GLU A 167 -16.44 11.02 -5.54
N PHE A 168 -15.33 11.52 -6.07
CA PHE A 168 -14.14 10.69 -6.26
C PHE A 168 -13.57 10.21 -4.92
N ALA A 169 -13.47 11.12 -3.95
CA ALA A 169 -13.02 10.76 -2.61
C ALA A 169 -13.98 9.77 -1.96
N LYS A 170 -15.29 10.02 -1.99
CA LYS A 170 -16.31 9.10 -1.44
C LYS A 170 -16.20 7.70 -2.06
N THR A 171 -16.05 7.61 -3.38
CA THR A 171 -15.89 6.34 -4.07
C THR A 171 -14.61 5.63 -3.62
N LEU A 172 -13.48 6.34 -3.59
CA LEU A 172 -12.18 5.76 -3.26
C LEU A 172 -12.10 5.29 -1.81
N PHE A 173 -12.53 6.13 -0.86
CA PHE A 173 -12.56 5.76 0.57
C PHE A 173 -13.67 4.73 0.87
N GLY A 174 -14.71 4.68 0.04
CA GLY A 174 -15.75 3.65 0.10
C GLY A 174 -15.27 2.24 -0.26
N TYR A 175 -14.10 2.08 -0.89
CA TYR A 175 -13.46 0.79 -1.14
C TYR A 175 -12.75 0.21 0.09
N ILE A 176 -12.55 1.00 1.15
CA ILE A 176 -11.92 0.53 2.37
C ILE A 176 -12.93 -0.27 3.18
N ASP A 177 -12.65 -1.56 3.38
CA ASP A 177 -13.52 -2.49 4.11
C ASP A 177 -13.43 -2.29 5.61
N LEU A 178 -12.25 -1.92 6.12
CA LEU A 178 -12.03 -1.66 7.54
C LEU A 178 -10.95 -0.59 7.71
N CYS A 179 -11.20 0.33 8.62
CA CYS A 179 -10.22 1.37 8.97
C CYS A 179 -10.03 1.42 10.49
N LEU A 180 -8.79 1.23 10.92
CA LEU A 180 -8.38 1.27 12.33
C LEU A 180 -7.54 2.53 12.59
N SER A 181 -7.95 3.34 13.55
CA SER A 181 -7.23 4.55 13.95
C SER A 181 -7.48 4.86 15.42
N SER A 182 -6.41 5.16 16.16
CA SER A 182 -6.49 5.64 17.54
C SER A 182 -6.94 7.12 17.64
N ASN A 183 -6.94 7.86 16.53
CA ASN A 183 -7.24 9.28 16.50
C ASN A 183 -8.70 9.54 16.09
N LYS A 184 -9.52 10.01 17.04
CA LYS A 184 -10.93 10.34 16.82
C LYS A 184 -11.16 11.37 15.71
N GLU A 185 -10.27 12.35 15.56
CA GLU A 185 -10.37 13.34 14.47
C GLU A 185 -10.19 12.68 13.10
N THR A 186 -9.22 11.77 12.97
CA THR A 186 -9.01 10.98 11.76
C THR A 186 -10.25 10.14 11.42
N ILE A 187 -10.85 9.47 12.40
CA ILE A 187 -12.10 8.70 12.21
C ILE A 187 -13.22 9.59 11.66
N ASN A 188 -13.41 10.78 12.22
CA ASN A 188 -14.41 11.74 11.73
C ASN A 188 -14.12 12.18 10.27
N TYR A 189 -12.86 12.40 9.92
CA TYR A 189 -12.49 12.73 8.54
C TYR A 189 -12.75 11.58 7.58
N LEU A 190 -12.37 10.36 7.93
CA LEU A 190 -12.59 9.17 7.13
C LEU A 190 -14.07 8.89 6.90
N LYS A 191 -14.90 9.04 7.93
CA LYS A 191 -16.36 8.93 7.81
C LYS A 191 -16.92 9.94 6.80
N LYS A 192 -16.49 11.21 6.89
CA LYS A 192 -16.89 12.27 5.95
C LYS A 192 -16.38 12.05 4.52
N LEU A 193 -15.29 11.29 4.34
CA LEU A 193 -14.73 10.91 3.05
C LEU A 193 -15.38 9.64 2.46
N GLY A 194 -16.24 8.93 3.20
CA GLY A 194 -17.02 7.80 2.67
C GLY A 194 -16.59 6.42 3.17
N SER A 195 -15.63 6.33 4.12
CA SER A 195 -15.29 5.04 4.74
C SER A 195 -16.47 4.51 5.57
N LYS A 196 -16.79 3.21 5.40
CA LYS A 196 -18.01 2.60 5.96
C LYS A 196 -17.78 1.95 7.31
N LYS A 197 -16.70 1.19 7.47
CA LYS A 197 -16.37 0.48 8.71
C LYS A 197 -15.15 1.13 9.36
N LEU A 198 -15.39 1.75 10.50
CA LEU A 198 -14.40 2.50 11.25
C LEU A 198 -14.34 1.93 12.66
N ASP A 199 -13.15 1.63 13.14
CA ASP A 199 -12.91 1.15 14.49
C ASP A 199 -11.84 2.00 15.17
N THR A 200 -12.03 2.24 16.46
CA THR A 200 -11.12 3.03 17.31
C THR A 200 -10.19 2.14 18.14
N SER A 201 -10.18 0.83 17.91
CA SER A 201 -9.31 -0.07 18.66
C SER A 201 -7.84 0.31 18.47
N GLU A 202 -7.13 0.42 19.59
CA GLU A 202 -5.67 0.54 19.61
C GLU A 202 -5.08 -0.80 19.15
N ILE A 203 -4.10 -0.71 18.24
CA ILE A 203 -3.36 -1.87 17.73
C ILE A 203 -2.05 -1.97 18.49
#